data_d42fd465cf872794abbf5953272d686f
#
_entry.id   d42fd465cf872794abbf5953272d686f
#
_cell.length_a   1.000
_cell.length_b   1.000
_cell.length_c   1.000
_cell.angle_alpha   90.00
_cell.angle_beta   90.00
_cell.angle_gamma   90.00
#
_symmetry.space_group_name_H-M   'P 1'
#
loop_
_entity.id
_entity.type
_entity.pdbx_description
1 polymer ?
#
loop_
_entity_poly.entity_id
_entity_poly.type
_entity_poly.pdbx_seq_one_letter_code
_entity_poly.pdbx_strand_id
1 'polypeptide(L)'
;ENDACIFLDENNRCKIHSVNPRACRTYPFIAAPLDEGGFETLISFERKFHFNGPVVHPRTWMKKRFTPEDKEFLQTDLGSAKEIASLLRKVPKDRLTTALVCFQRLKYGDYELDMPFLPQYERNTQLLLEWLREEASVSCQ
;
A
#
# COMPACT_ATOMS: atom_id res chain seq x y z
N GLU A 1 13.62 -19.22 -14.88
CA GLU A 1 12.52 -18.83 -13.99
C GLU A 1 11.66 -17.85 -14.76
N ASN A 2 10.36 -18.07 -14.70
CA ASN A 2 9.41 -17.35 -15.52
C ASN A 2 8.86 -16.20 -14.66
N ASP A 3 9.21 -14.95 -14.97
CA ASP A 3 8.75 -13.74 -14.27
C ASP A 3 7.25 -13.44 -14.45
N ALA A 4 6.47 -14.46 -14.84
CA ALA A 4 5.05 -14.32 -15.08
C ALA A 4 4.27 -14.17 -13.76
N CYS A 5 3.20 -13.36 -13.79
CA CYS A 5 2.31 -13.19 -12.65
C CYS A 5 1.68 -14.53 -12.23
N ILE A 6 1.74 -14.85 -10.93
CA ILE A 6 1.20 -16.10 -10.35
C ILE A 6 -0.32 -16.27 -10.54
N PHE A 7 -1.03 -15.20 -10.83
CA PHE A 7 -2.48 -15.20 -11.07
C PHE A 7 -2.86 -15.40 -12.55
N LEU A 8 -1.92 -15.66 -13.44
CA LEU A 8 -2.24 -16.02 -14.83
C LEU A 8 -2.64 -17.47 -14.93
N ASP A 9 -3.61 -17.75 -15.81
CA ASP A 9 -3.93 -19.09 -16.26
C ASP A 9 -3.02 -19.51 -17.43
N GLU A 10 -3.20 -20.72 -17.91
CA GLU A 10 -2.48 -21.29 -19.06
C GLU A 10 -2.65 -20.50 -20.38
N ASN A 11 -3.70 -19.68 -20.48
CA ASN A 11 -3.99 -18.79 -21.60
C ASN A 11 -3.52 -17.35 -21.39
N ASN A 12 -2.68 -17.09 -20.35
CA ASN A 12 -2.23 -15.77 -19.93
C ASN A 12 -3.35 -14.81 -19.51
N ARG A 13 -4.48 -15.33 -18.98
CA ARG A 13 -5.58 -14.54 -18.46
C ARG A 13 -5.52 -14.44 -16.94
N CYS A 14 -5.80 -13.28 -16.40
CA CYS A 14 -5.80 -13.05 -14.96
C CYS A 14 -7.01 -13.72 -14.29
N LYS A 15 -6.77 -14.71 -13.41
CA LYS A 15 -7.81 -15.42 -12.64
C LYS A 15 -8.56 -14.53 -11.65
N ILE A 16 -7.94 -13.45 -11.21
CA ILE A 16 -8.49 -12.50 -10.22
C ILE A 16 -8.85 -11.15 -10.85
N HIS A 17 -9.10 -11.09 -12.16
CA HIS A 17 -9.29 -9.82 -12.87
C HIS A 17 -10.44 -8.97 -12.31
N SER A 18 -11.52 -9.60 -11.83
CA SER A 18 -12.67 -8.91 -11.22
C SER A 18 -12.39 -8.28 -9.87
N VAL A 19 -11.38 -8.78 -9.16
CA VAL A 19 -10.98 -8.35 -7.80
C VAL A 19 -9.49 -7.99 -7.73
N ASN A 20 -8.92 -7.59 -8.85
CA ASN A 20 -7.50 -7.34 -8.97
C ASN A 20 -7.03 -6.19 -8.06
N PRO A 21 -5.81 -6.29 -7.49
CA PRO A 21 -5.22 -5.25 -6.65
C PRO A 21 -5.16 -3.89 -7.34
N ARG A 22 -5.15 -2.81 -6.56
CA ARG A 22 -5.04 -1.43 -7.06
C ARG A 22 -3.89 -1.28 -8.06
N ALA A 23 -2.70 -1.78 -7.75
CA ALA A 23 -1.55 -1.70 -8.64
C ALA A 23 -1.82 -2.29 -10.03
N CYS A 24 -2.55 -3.43 -10.10
CA CYS A 24 -2.94 -4.02 -11.38
C CYS A 24 -4.02 -3.20 -12.11
N ARG A 25 -4.98 -2.61 -11.36
CA ARG A 25 -6.06 -1.80 -11.95
C ARG A 25 -5.55 -0.50 -12.54
N THR A 26 -4.57 0.13 -11.90
CA THR A 26 -4.03 1.42 -12.31
C THR A 26 -2.90 1.30 -13.31
N TYR A 27 -2.23 0.14 -13.40
CA TYR A 27 -1.11 -0.07 -14.32
C TYR A 27 -1.42 0.42 -15.75
N PRO A 28 -0.51 1.09 -16.44
CA PRO A 28 0.88 1.38 -16.07
C PRO A 28 1.08 2.66 -15.24
N PHE A 29 0.01 3.23 -14.70
CA PHE A 29 0.09 4.47 -13.95
C PHE A 29 0.13 4.21 -12.44
N ILE A 30 0.80 5.11 -11.73
CA ILE A 30 0.96 5.09 -10.27
C ILE A 30 0.43 6.42 -9.74
N ALA A 31 -0.39 6.36 -8.69
CA ALA A 31 -0.76 7.55 -7.93
C ALA A 31 0.34 7.84 -6.91
N ALA A 32 1.04 8.95 -7.06
CA ALA A 32 2.03 9.44 -6.11
C ALA A 32 1.45 10.61 -5.30
N PRO A 33 1.58 10.61 -3.97
CA PRO A 33 1.09 11.71 -3.14
C PRO A 33 1.97 12.94 -3.33
N LEU A 34 1.34 14.11 -3.21
CA LEU A 34 2.02 15.40 -3.18
C LEU A 34 2.14 15.88 -1.72
N ASP A 35 3.23 16.59 -1.41
CA ASP A 35 3.46 17.14 -0.06
C ASP A 35 2.37 18.13 0.37
N GLU A 36 1.79 18.85 -0.59
CA GLU A 36 0.71 19.83 -0.38
C GLU A 36 -0.69 19.19 -0.33
N GLY A 37 -0.75 17.86 -0.39
CA GLY A 37 -1.98 17.08 -0.50
C GLY A 37 -2.40 16.81 -1.95
N GLY A 38 -3.20 15.75 -2.14
CA GLY A 38 -3.59 15.28 -3.46
C GLY A 38 -2.61 14.27 -4.04
N PHE A 39 -2.78 13.98 -5.34
CA PHE A 39 -2.00 12.94 -6.02
C PHE A 39 -1.61 13.40 -7.42
N GLU A 40 -0.38 13.10 -7.81
CA GLU A 40 0.04 13.15 -9.20
C GLU A 40 0.00 11.75 -9.83
N THR A 41 -0.08 11.71 -11.15
CA THR A 41 -0.06 10.45 -11.91
C THR A 41 1.31 10.28 -12.55
N LEU A 42 2.03 9.28 -12.10
CA LEU A 42 3.31 8.86 -12.68
C LEU A 42 3.12 7.66 -13.61
N ILE A 43 4.05 7.47 -14.54
CA ILE A 43 4.14 6.27 -15.36
C ILE A 43 5.11 5.30 -14.67
N SER A 44 4.76 4.02 -14.62
CA SER A 44 5.66 2.96 -14.11
C SER A 44 7.01 3.00 -14.84
N PHE A 45 8.10 2.79 -14.09
CA PHE A 45 9.46 2.79 -14.63
C PHE A 45 9.81 1.56 -15.48
N GLU A 46 8.87 0.64 -15.69
CA GLU A 46 9.09 -0.51 -16.55
C GLU A 46 9.34 -0.07 -18.00
N ARG A 47 10.48 -0.51 -18.56
CA ARG A 47 10.91 -0.15 -19.89
C ARG A 47 10.09 -0.76 -21.03
N LYS A 48 9.28 -1.77 -20.72
CA LYS A 48 8.43 -2.46 -21.71
C LYS A 48 7.01 -2.55 -21.17
N PHE A 49 6.13 -1.73 -21.71
CA PHE A 49 4.70 -1.86 -21.46
C PHE A 49 4.14 -2.99 -22.32
N HIS A 50 3.42 -3.91 -21.70
CA HIS A 50 2.78 -5.05 -22.38
C HIS A 50 1.48 -4.66 -23.11
N PHE A 51 1.30 -3.39 -23.43
CA PHE A 51 0.10 -2.89 -24.09
C PHE A 51 0.34 -2.60 -25.57
N ASN A 52 -0.33 -3.38 -26.41
CA ASN A 52 -0.57 -3.06 -27.84
C ASN A 52 -1.98 -2.47 -27.97
N GLY A 53 -2.23 -1.34 -27.33
CA GLY A 53 -3.54 -0.72 -27.28
C GLY A 53 -3.56 0.74 -27.75
N PRO A 54 -4.76 1.33 -27.89
CA PRO A 54 -4.90 2.73 -28.25
C PRO A 54 -4.25 3.63 -27.19
N VAL A 55 -3.81 4.80 -27.61
CA VAL A 55 -3.26 5.83 -26.73
C VAL A 55 -4.29 6.16 -25.65
N VAL A 56 -3.90 5.99 -24.38
CA VAL A 56 -4.77 6.24 -23.22
C VAL A 56 -4.31 7.53 -22.54
N HIS A 57 -5.26 8.42 -22.30
CA HIS A 57 -4.97 9.64 -21.53
C HIS A 57 -4.86 9.29 -20.03
N PRO A 58 -3.72 9.56 -19.35
CA PRO A 58 -3.49 9.13 -17.96
C PRO A 58 -4.59 9.55 -16.98
N ARG A 59 -5.03 10.82 -17.04
CA ARG A 59 -6.08 11.33 -16.15
C ARG A 59 -7.40 10.59 -16.31
N THR A 60 -7.79 10.27 -17.55
CA THR A 60 -9.03 9.54 -17.84
C THR A 60 -8.94 8.09 -17.35
N TRP A 61 -7.77 7.48 -17.51
CA TRP A 61 -7.50 6.13 -17.01
C TRP A 61 -7.60 6.07 -15.49
N MET A 62 -6.89 6.96 -14.79
CA MET A 62 -6.89 7.02 -13.33
C MET A 62 -8.28 7.34 -12.77
N LYS A 63 -9.02 8.29 -13.36
CA LYS A 63 -10.37 8.63 -12.92
C LYS A 63 -11.33 7.42 -12.90
N LYS A 64 -11.13 6.46 -13.81
CA LYS A 64 -11.97 5.25 -13.88
C LYS A 64 -11.53 4.12 -12.95
N ARG A 65 -10.28 4.10 -12.52
CA ARG A 65 -9.66 2.94 -11.85
C ARG A 65 -9.10 3.22 -10.47
N PHE A 66 -8.89 4.47 -10.14
CA PHE A 66 -8.42 4.92 -8.84
C PHE A 66 -9.62 5.43 -8.04
N THR A 67 -10.13 4.59 -7.16
CA THR A 67 -11.38 4.82 -6.44
C THR A 67 -11.22 5.82 -5.29
N PRO A 68 -12.32 6.36 -4.71
CA PRO A 68 -12.25 7.14 -3.48
C PRO A 68 -11.59 6.39 -2.32
N GLU A 69 -11.89 5.10 -2.15
CA GLU A 69 -11.29 4.25 -1.13
C GLU A 69 -9.77 4.07 -1.35
N ASP A 70 -9.31 3.98 -2.60
CA ASP A 70 -7.88 3.95 -2.91
C ASP A 70 -7.17 5.23 -2.46
N LYS A 71 -7.82 6.39 -2.61
CA LYS A 71 -7.28 7.68 -2.16
C LYS A 71 -7.19 7.75 -0.65
N GLU A 72 -8.27 7.40 0.03
CA GLU A 72 -8.36 7.40 1.49
C GLU A 72 -7.32 6.45 2.10
N PHE A 73 -7.23 5.22 1.57
CA PHE A 73 -6.18 4.29 1.96
C PHE A 73 -4.78 4.89 1.82
N LEU A 74 -4.45 5.48 0.65
CA LEU A 74 -3.13 6.07 0.45
C LEU A 74 -2.87 7.28 1.33
N GLN A 75 -3.87 8.10 1.61
CA GLN A 75 -3.74 9.22 2.53
C GLN A 75 -3.42 8.76 3.95
N THR A 76 -4.14 7.75 4.45
CA THR A 76 -3.88 7.14 5.77
C THR A 76 -2.51 6.48 5.82
N ASP A 77 -2.15 5.69 4.80
CA ASP A 77 -0.88 4.97 4.74
C ASP A 77 0.31 5.93 4.73
N LEU A 78 0.30 6.90 3.85
CA LEU A 78 1.39 7.86 3.68
C LEU A 78 1.43 8.91 4.82
N GLY A 79 0.27 9.32 5.32
CA GLY A 79 0.17 10.21 6.47
C GLY A 79 0.83 9.64 7.72
N SER A 80 0.71 8.33 7.92
CA SER A 80 1.33 7.62 9.06
C SER A 80 2.78 7.18 8.83
N ALA A 81 3.23 7.05 7.56
CA ALA A 81 4.51 6.44 7.22
C ALA A 81 5.72 7.14 7.83
N LYS A 82 5.76 8.49 7.82
CA LYS A 82 6.87 9.28 8.39
C LYS A 82 6.97 9.08 9.91
N GLU A 83 5.84 9.07 10.61
CA GLU A 83 5.80 8.87 12.06
C GLU A 83 6.20 7.45 12.41
N ILE A 84 5.63 6.44 11.75
CA ILE A 84 6.00 5.03 11.95
C ILE A 84 7.51 4.84 11.74
N ALA A 85 8.08 5.35 10.64
CA ALA A 85 9.50 5.25 10.37
C ALA A 85 10.37 5.97 11.43
N SER A 86 9.89 7.10 11.96
CA SER A 86 10.57 7.83 13.03
C SER A 86 10.57 7.05 14.35
N LEU A 87 9.42 6.46 14.70
CA LEU A 87 9.27 5.66 15.92
C LEU A 87 10.08 4.37 15.85
N LEU A 88 10.04 3.64 14.73
CA LEU A 88 10.85 2.43 14.52
C LEU A 88 12.35 2.67 14.71
N ARG A 89 12.87 3.84 14.31
CA ARG A 89 14.28 4.21 14.54
C ARG A 89 14.62 4.43 16.00
N LYS A 90 13.63 4.68 16.86
CA LYS A 90 13.82 4.89 18.31
C LYS A 90 13.64 3.61 19.13
N VAL A 91 13.08 2.55 18.53
CA VAL A 91 12.93 1.26 19.21
C VAL A 91 14.29 0.67 19.55
N PRO A 92 14.52 0.17 20.79
CA PRO A 92 15.74 -0.54 21.18
C PRO A 92 16.08 -1.70 20.24
N LYS A 93 17.36 -1.95 19.99
CA LYS A 93 17.81 -2.98 19.03
C LYS A 93 17.33 -4.39 19.40
N ASP A 94 17.28 -4.71 20.68
CA ASP A 94 16.79 -5.98 21.21
C ASP A 94 15.27 -6.16 21.03
N ARG A 95 14.51 -5.06 20.86
CA ARG A 95 13.07 -5.04 20.63
C ARG A 95 12.69 -4.88 19.15
N LEU A 96 13.65 -4.58 18.28
CA LEU A 96 13.39 -4.24 16.88
C LEU A 96 12.70 -5.39 16.12
N THR A 97 13.08 -6.64 16.35
CA THR A 97 12.42 -7.80 15.71
C THR A 97 10.96 -7.88 16.11
N THR A 98 10.63 -7.69 17.38
CA THR A 98 9.24 -7.64 17.86
C THR A 98 8.47 -6.51 17.20
N ALA A 99 9.08 -5.32 17.07
CA ALA A 99 8.49 -4.17 16.42
C ALA A 99 8.17 -4.42 14.95
N LEU A 100 9.08 -5.06 14.23
CA LEU A 100 8.86 -5.43 12.82
C LEU A 100 7.76 -6.48 12.65
N VAL A 101 7.68 -7.47 13.55
CA VAL A 101 6.60 -8.46 13.54
C VAL A 101 5.24 -7.80 13.83
N CYS A 102 5.17 -6.92 14.83
CA CYS A 102 3.96 -6.16 15.14
C CYS A 102 3.54 -5.28 13.94
N PHE A 103 4.48 -4.57 13.33
CA PHE A 103 4.25 -3.80 12.11
C PHE A 103 3.67 -4.68 10.98
N GLN A 104 4.29 -5.82 10.71
CA GLN A 104 3.84 -6.75 9.66
C GLN A 104 2.40 -7.24 9.92
N ARG A 105 2.11 -7.63 11.15
CA ARG A 105 0.78 -8.12 11.52
C ARG A 105 -0.28 -7.05 11.34
N LEU A 106 -0.10 -5.86 11.96
CA LEU A 106 -1.09 -4.80 11.95
C LEU A 106 -1.27 -4.15 10.57
N LYS A 107 -0.20 -4.07 9.75
CA LYS A 107 -0.30 -3.48 8.40
C LYS A 107 -0.79 -4.47 7.33
N TYR A 108 -0.53 -5.77 7.49
CA TYR A 108 -0.74 -6.72 6.39
C TYR A 108 -1.44 -8.03 6.78
N GLY A 109 -1.62 -8.33 8.06
CA GLY A 109 -2.08 -9.65 8.53
C GLY A 109 -3.40 -9.66 9.28
N ASP A 110 -3.60 -8.76 10.22
CA ASP A 110 -4.73 -8.81 11.16
C ASP A 110 -5.99 -8.15 10.56
N TYR A 111 -6.62 -8.82 9.58
CA TYR A 111 -7.84 -8.37 8.92
C TYR A 111 -8.89 -9.48 8.88
N GLU A 112 -10.14 -9.13 9.17
CA GLU A 112 -11.30 -9.97 8.99
C GLU A 112 -11.82 -9.80 7.56
N LEU A 113 -11.95 -10.91 6.81
CA LEU A 113 -12.25 -10.89 5.37
C LEU A 113 -13.71 -10.49 5.07
N ASP A 114 -14.61 -10.65 6.02
CA ASP A 114 -16.03 -10.31 5.94
C ASP A 114 -16.36 -8.88 6.38
N MET A 115 -15.35 -8.14 6.85
CA MET A 115 -15.48 -6.75 7.29
C MET A 115 -14.83 -5.78 6.30
N PRO A 116 -15.34 -4.53 6.20
CA PRO A 116 -14.72 -3.50 5.37
C PRO A 116 -13.24 -3.29 5.71
N PHE A 117 -12.38 -3.26 4.69
CA PHE A 117 -10.93 -3.18 4.86
C PHE A 117 -10.47 -1.85 5.50
N LEU A 118 -10.95 -0.72 4.97
CA LEU A 118 -10.41 0.60 5.33
C LEU A 118 -10.55 0.95 6.82
N PRO A 119 -11.73 0.77 7.47
CA PRO A 119 -11.86 1.00 8.91
C PRO A 119 -10.93 0.12 9.76
N GLN A 120 -10.69 -1.12 9.33
CA GLN A 120 -9.76 -2.02 10.01
C GLN A 120 -8.32 -1.53 9.85
N TYR A 121 -7.96 -1.09 8.65
CA TYR A 121 -6.64 -0.55 8.33
C TYR A 121 -6.31 0.71 9.16
N GLU A 122 -7.27 1.60 9.30
CA GLU A 122 -7.15 2.81 10.12
C GLU A 122 -6.97 2.47 11.59
N ARG A 123 -7.82 1.61 12.14
CA ARG A 123 -7.71 1.09 13.52
C ARG A 123 -6.35 0.45 13.76
N ASN A 124 -5.93 -0.46 12.88
CA ASN A 124 -4.67 -1.16 13.01
C ASN A 124 -3.46 -0.22 12.91
N THR A 125 -3.56 0.83 12.09
CA THR A 125 -2.53 1.87 12.00
C THR A 125 -2.43 2.68 13.30
N GLN A 126 -3.56 3.01 13.93
CA GLN A 126 -3.57 3.70 15.24
C GLN A 126 -2.97 2.81 16.34
N LEU A 127 -3.39 1.55 16.43
CA LEU A 127 -2.82 0.59 17.37
C LEU A 127 -1.30 0.44 17.21
N LEU A 128 -0.81 0.41 15.96
CA LEU A 128 0.61 0.35 15.68
C LEU A 128 1.34 1.60 16.19
N LEU A 129 0.80 2.78 15.93
CA LEU A 129 1.40 4.04 16.37
C LEU A 129 1.44 4.15 17.90
N GLU A 130 0.37 3.77 18.59
CA GLU A 130 0.30 3.73 20.06
C GLU A 130 1.36 2.81 20.62
N TRP A 131 1.40 1.57 20.13
CA TRP A 131 2.37 0.58 20.55
C TRP A 131 3.83 1.03 20.29
N LEU A 132 4.13 1.60 19.12
CA LEU A 132 5.48 2.11 18.80
C LEU A 132 5.88 3.29 19.67
N ARG A 133 4.95 4.17 20.07
CA ARG A 133 5.23 5.28 21.00
C ARG A 133 5.61 4.77 22.38
N GLU A 134 4.92 3.73 22.87
CA GLU A 134 5.25 3.08 24.15
C GLU A 134 6.66 2.48 24.09
N GLU A 135 6.97 1.68 23.05
CA GLU A 135 8.29 1.07 22.88
C GLU A 135 9.42 2.10 22.74
N ALA A 136 9.19 3.18 22.01
CA ALA A 136 10.15 4.26 21.86
C ALA A 136 10.40 5.03 23.17
N SER A 137 9.42 5.08 24.09
CA SER A 137 9.54 5.78 25.39
C SER A 137 10.40 5.04 26.39
N VAL A 138 10.42 3.70 26.31
CA VAL A 138 11.26 2.84 27.20
C VAL A 138 12.76 3.07 26.97
N SER A 139 13.15 3.55 25.79
CA SER A 139 14.56 3.84 25.44
C SER A 139 15.12 5.09 26.09
N CYS A 140 14.29 5.93 26.73
CA CYS A 140 14.72 7.22 27.30
C CYS A 140 15.01 7.14 28.82
N GLN A 141 14.97 5.96 29.43
CA GLN A 141 15.34 5.71 30.83
C GLN A 141 16.67 4.95 30.90
#